data_b5350240bf1713473b215d018363d56e
#
_entry.id   b5350240bf1713473b215d018363d56e
#
_cell.length_a   1.000
_cell.length_b   1.000
_cell.length_c   1.000
_cell.angle_alpha   90.00
_cell.angle_beta   90.00
_cell.angle_gamma   90.00
#
_symmetry.space_group_name_H-M   'P 1'
#
loop_
_entity.id
_entity.type
_entity.pdbx_description
1 polymer ?
#
loop_
_entity_poly.entity_id
_entity_poly.type
_entity_poly.pdbx_seq_one_letter_code
_entity_poly.pdbx_strand_id
1 'polypeptide(L)'
;QPPALLDQAFYLASNPDLSGAASPLLHYVASGAREGRRPHPLFDPAYYAARNGQAMLASGLEALEHFVRIGAAEGRDPHPLFDLDWYVAQDPALTDSGANPLAHYLAHGWRAGLSPHPLFAPDFYLAQLPLAEREGPPLVHYVTVGWRSGLKPHPLFDPAWYLRQDPEIEASGREPLSHFLLEGADRGLDPSGWFSCAAHREARGANLPEGANPLVDYLTGGAWAVSAASPGFAAAAYLAANPDLAQGDLTP
;
A
#
# COMPACT_ATOMS: atom_id res chain seq x y z
N GLN A 1 -18.49 17.12 -5.82
CA GLN A 1 -17.82 17.43 -4.54
C GLN A 1 -16.47 16.72 -4.60
N PRO A 2 -15.35 17.39 -4.31
CA PRO A 2 -14.11 16.66 -4.14
C PRO A 2 -14.34 15.64 -3.02
N PRO A 3 -13.98 14.37 -3.23
CA PRO A 3 -14.01 13.40 -2.15
C PRO A 3 -13.11 13.95 -1.05
N ALA A 4 -13.63 13.95 0.16
CA ALA A 4 -12.93 14.51 1.29
C ALA A 4 -11.71 13.61 1.59
N LEU A 5 -10.54 13.96 1.03
CA LEU A 5 -9.25 13.39 1.45
C LEU A 5 -8.88 13.84 2.87
N LEU A 6 -9.85 14.41 3.57
CA LEU A 6 -9.86 14.61 5.01
C LEU A 6 -11.00 13.77 5.59
N ASP A 7 -10.65 12.67 6.23
CA ASP A 7 -11.57 11.87 7.04
C ASP A 7 -11.67 12.51 8.44
N GLN A 8 -12.80 13.16 8.70
CA GLN A 8 -12.98 13.91 9.95
C GLN A 8 -13.00 12.99 11.19
N ALA A 9 -13.56 11.79 11.06
CA ALA A 9 -13.61 10.84 12.16
C ALA A 9 -12.21 10.31 12.49
N PHE A 10 -11.46 9.89 11.49
CA PHE A 10 -10.06 9.49 11.63
C PHE A 10 -9.20 10.62 12.18
N TYR A 11 -9.38 11.83 11.65
CA TYR A 11 -8.59 12.99 12.08
C TYR A 11 -8.78 13.29 13.57
N LEU A 12 -10.02 13.28 14.05
CA LEU A 12 -10.31 13.47 15.48
C LEU A 12 -9.80 12.30 16.34
N ALA A 13 -9.99 11.07 15.89
CA ALA A 13 -9.52 9.89 16.61
C ALA A 13 -7.99 9.87 16.74
N SER A 14 -7.28 10.36 15.70
CA SER A 14 -5.82 10.42 15.66
C SER A 14 -5.24 11.63 16.41
N ASN A 15 -6.08 12.61 16.79
CA ASN A 15 -5.68 13.86 17.46
C ASN A 15 -6.56 14.14 18.66
N PRO A 16 -6.37 13.42 19.79
CA PRO A 16 -7.21 13.57 21.00
C PRO A 16 -7.18 14.98 21.62
N ASP A 17 -6.11 15.74 21.36
CA ASP A 17 -5.96 17.14 21.75
C ASP A 17 -7.02 18.07 21.14
N LEU A 18 -7.68 17.62 20.08
CA LEU A 18 -8.76 18.35 19.39
C LEU A 18 -10.16 17.99 19.92
N SER A 19 -10.26 17.26 21.03
CA SER A 19 -11.56 16.93 21.63
C SER A 19 -12.30 18.22 22.02
N GLY A 20 -13.42 18.49 21.30
CA GLY A 20 -14.17 19.74 21.46
C GLY A 20 -13.85 20.84 20.44
N ALA A 21 -12.95 20.60 19.48
CA ALA A 21 -12.69 21.53 18.38
C ALA A 21 -13.92 21.71 17.48
N ALA A 22 -14.21 22.97 17.10
CA ALA A 22 -15.41 23.32 16.35
C ALA A 22 -15.47 22.71 14.94
N SER A 23 -14.32 22.43 14.29
CA SER A 23 -14.26 21.84 12.95
C SER A 23 -12.88 21.23 12.68
N PRO A 24 -12.81 19.90 12.44
CA PRO A 24 -11.57 19.23 12.02
C PRO A 24 -10.96 19.82 10.75
N LEU A 25 -11.82 20.15 9.78
CA LEU A 25 -11.38 20.75 8.51
C LEU A 25 -10.73 22.12 8.73
N LEU A 26 -11.34 23.00 9.52
CA LEU A 26 -10.77 24.31 9.81
C LEU A 26 -9.44 24.20 10.54
N HIS A 27 -9.35 23.29 11.52
CA HIS A 27 -8.10 23.04 12.21
C HIS A 27 -7.01 22.54 11.24
N TYR A 28 -7.36 21.54 10.39
CA TYR A 28 -6.39 20.99 9.43
C TYR A 28 -5.83 22.07 8.50
N VAL A 29 -6.70 22.89 7.93
CA VAL A 29 -6.30 23.98 7.01
C VAL A 29 -5.50 25.08 7.74
N ALA A 30 -5.87 25.43 8.98
CA ALA A 30 -5.21 26.51 9.70
C ALA A 30 -3.83 26.14 10.24
N SER A 31 -3.67 24.90 10.75
CA SER A 31 -2.45 24.45 11.44
C SER A 31 -2.07 23.00 11.16
N GLY A 32 -3.01 22.08 11.13
CA GLY A 32 -2.77 20.64 11.07
C GLY A 32 -1.92 20.18 9.87
N ALA A 33 -2.07 20.81 8.70
CA ALA A 33 -1.24 20.53 7.54
C ALA A 33 0.24 20.85 7.81
N ARG A 34 0.53 22.02 8.39
CA ARG A 34 1.89 22.43 8.75
C ARG A 34 2.48 21.64 9.91
N GLU A 35 1.62 21.11 10.79
CA GLU A 35 2.01 20.23 11.89
C GLU A 35 2.26 18.79 11.40
N GLY A 36 2.04 18.49 10.11
CA GLY A 36 2.22 17.16 9.55
C GLY A 36 1.17 16.15 10.02
N ARG A 37 0.00 16.60 10.50
CA ARG A 37 -1.07 15.69 10.96
C ARG A 37 -1.67 14.96 9.77
N ARG A 38 -1.96 13.68 9.94
CA ARG A 38 -2.54 12.83 8.90
C ARG A 38 -4.03 13.16 8.70
N PRO A 39 -4.45 13.61 7.51
CA PRO A 39 -5.85 13.95 7.24
C PRO A 39 -6.72 12.72 6.93
N HIS A 40 -6.11 11.63 6.47
CA HIS A 40 -6.78 10.42 6.03
C HIS A 40 -5.89 9.19 6.27
N PRO A 41 -6.46 7.99 6.55
CA PRO A 41 -5.66 6.76 6.71
C PRO A 41 -4.72 6.45 5.54
N LEU A 42 -5.12 6.77 4.30
CA LEU A 42 -4.36 6.53 3.07
C LEU A 42 -3.61 7.77 2.56
N PHE A 43 -3.39 8.77 3.41
CA PHE A 43 -2.49 9.87 3.12
C PHE A 43 -1.51 10.06 4.29
N ASP A 44 -0.24 9.80 4.03
CA ASP A 44 0.83 9.97 5.00
C ASP A 44 1.70 11.19 4.63
N PRO A 45 1.56 12.33 5.34
CA PRO A 45 2.30 13.55 5.02
C PRO A 45 3.81 13.38 5.15
N ALA A 46 4.27 12.57 6.11
CA ALA A 46 5.70 12.36 6.33
C ALA A 46 6.32 11.52 5.19
N TYR A 47 5.65 10.42 4.81
CA TYR A 47 6.02 9.61 3.66
C TYR A 47 6.05 10.45 2.38
N TYR A 48 4.98 11.21 2.15
CA TYR A 48 4.85 12.04 0.95
C TYR A 48 5.93 13.13 0.88
N ALA A 49 6.17 13.84 1.97
CA ALA A 49 7.20 14.88 2.06
C ALA A 49 8.62 14.33 1.91
N ALA A 50 8.91 13.15 2.47
CA ALA A 50 10.22 12.52 2.34
C ALA A 50 10.58 12.23 0.86
N ARG A 51 9.59 11.93 0.02
CA ARG A 51 9.78 11.64 -1.41
C ARG A 51 9.64 12.86 -2.31
N ASN A 52 8.89 13.86 -1.90
CA ASN A 52 8.48 14.99 -2.74
C ASN A 52 8.91 16.35 -2.20
N GLY A 53 9.77 16.41 -1.19
CA GLY A 53 10.11 17.64 -0.48
C GLY A 53 10.63 18.77 -1.38
N GLN A 54 11.42 18.47 -2.41
CA GLN A 54 11.90 19.50 -3.35
C GLN A 54 10.76 20.09 -4.19
N ALA A 55 9.84 19.25 -4.69
CA ALA A 55 8.69 19.71 -5.46
C ALA A 55 7.71 20.52 -4.59
N MET A 56 7.52 20.10 -3.33
CA MET A 56 6.73 20.83 -2.36
C MET A 56 7.33 22.21 -2.07
N LEU A 57 8.65 22.28 -1.84
CA LEU A 57 9.35 23.56 -1.63
C LEU A 57 9.23 24.48 -2.85
N ALA A 58 9.38 23.94 -4.06
CA ALA A 58 9.26 24.72 -5.29
C ALA A 58 7.86 25.29 -5.52
N SER A 59 6.82 24.55 -5.10
CA SER A 59 5.42 24.98 -5.23
C SER A 59 4.94 25.84 -4.07
N GLY A 60 5.59 25.77 -2.91
CA GLY A 60 5.15 26.43 -1.67
C GLY A 60 3.87 25.82 -1.07
N LEU A 61 3.51 24.60 -1.47
CA LEU A 61 2.29 23.92 -1.03
C LEU A 61 2.58 22.93 0.10
N GLU A 62 1.63 22.77 1.03
CA GLU A 62 1.63 21.71 2.03
C GLU A 62 1.34 20.35 1.38
N ALA A 63 1.72 19.26 2.05
CA ALA A 63 1.75 17.92 1.48
C ALA A 63 0.43 17.48 0.80
N LEU A 64 -0.71 17.61 1.48
CA LEU A 64 -2.00 17.23 0.90
C LEU A 64 -2.40 18.16 -0.26
N GLU A 65 -2.17 19.46 -0.13
CA GLU A 65 -2.49 20.42 -1.19
C GLU A 65 -1.62 20.17 -2.42
N HIS A 66 -0.32 19.89 -2.23
CA HIS A 66 0.57 19.53 -3.32
C HIS A 66 0.10 18.24 -4.00
N PHE A 67 -0.24 17.19 -3.22
CA PHE A 67 -0.77 15.94 -3.77
C PHE A 67 -2.03 16.16 -4.63
N VAL A 68 -3.00 16.92 -4.10
CA VAL A 68 -4.28 17.15 -4.80
C VAL A 68 -4.11 17.95 -6.08
N ARG A 69 -3.23 18.98 -6.07
CA ARG A 69 -3.10 19.91 -7.20
C ARG A 69 -2.10 19.46 -8.26
N ILE A 70 -1.08 18.72 -7.86
CA ILE A 70 0.08 18.40 -8.70
C ILE A 70 0.39 16.91 -8.62
N GLY A 71 0.66 16.41 -7.42
CA GLY A 71 1.29 15.12 -7.21
C GLY A 71 0.49 13.93 -7.74
N ALA A 72 -0.83 13.95 -7.61
CA ALA A 72 -1.67 12.88 -8.12
C ALA A 72 -1.59 12.75 -9.66
N ALA A 73 -1.53 13.87 -10.38
CA ALA A 73 -1.37 13.87 -11.82
C ALA A 73 0.05 13.48 -12.28
N GLU A 74 1.03 13.62 -11.39
CA GLU A 74 2.42 13.22 -11.63
C GLU A 74 2.74 11.80 -11.15
N GLY A 75 1.75 11.00 -10.74
CA GLY A 75 1.95 9.64 -10.25
C GLY A 75 2.67 9.55 -8.88
N ARG A 76 2.57 10.58 -8.03
CA ARG A 76 3.24 10.60 -6.72
C ARG A 76 2.39 9.94 -5.65
N ASP A 77 2.85 8.82 -5.11
CA ASP A 77 2.12 8.01 -4.14
C ASP A 77 1.82 8.75 -2.85
N PRO A 78 0.55 8.72 -2.39
CA PRO A 78 0.13 9.38 -1.15
C PRO A 78 0.46 8.59 0.12
N HIS A 79 0.67 7.28 -0.02
CA HIS A 79 0.86 6.32 1.07
C HIS A 79 1.67 5.12 0.58
N PRO A 80 2.50 4.45 1.42
CA PRO A 80 3.27 3.27 1.01
C PRO A 80 2.45 2.13 0.40
N LEU A 81 1.17 2.02 0.77
CA LEU A 81 0.23 0.99 0.29
C LEU A 81 -0.72 1.50 -0.80
N PHE A 82 -0.44 2.63 -1.40
CA PHE A 82 -1.21 3.14 -2.52
C PHE A 82 -0.26 3.55 -3.65
N ASP A 83 -0.06 2.64 -4.58
CA ASP A 83 0.76 2.81 -5.78
C ASP A 83 -0.13 3.36 -6.90
N LEU A 84 0.10 4.62 -7.29
CA LEU A 84 -0.74 5.29 -8.28
C LEU A 84 -0.60 4.67 -9.67
N ASP A 85 0.62 4.32 -10.07
CA ASP A 85 0.89 3.74 -11.38
C ASP A 85 0.22 2.37 -11.51
N TRP A 86 0.35 1.53 -10.49
CA TRP A 86 -0.34 0.25 -10.41
C TRP A 86 -1.87 0.41 -10.45
N TYR A 87 -2.39 1.34 -9.67
CA TYR A 87 -3.83 1.55 -9.58
C TYR A 87 -4.43 2.03 -10.90
N VAL A 88 -3.81 3.03 -11.53
CA VAL A 88 -4.27 3.62 -12.79
C VAL A 88 -4.15 2.63 -13.96
N ALA A 89 -3.12 1.77 -13.95
CA ALA A 89 -2.94 0.74 -14.99
C ALA A 89 -4.11 -0.25 -15.09
N GLN A 90 -4.90 -0.43 -14.00
CA GLN A 90 -6.06 -1.32 -13.99
C GLN A 90 -7.32 -0.69 -14.62
N ASP A 91 -7.37 0.64 -14.75
CA ASP A 91 -8.48 1.36 -15.39
C ASP A 91 -7.94 2.50 -16.26
N PRO A 92 -7.65 2.24 -17.53
CA PRO A 92 -7.13 3.25 -18.46
C PRO A 92 -8.03 4.50 -18.62
N ALA A 93 -9.36 4.35 -18.40
CA ALA A 93 -10.28 5.49 -18.47
C ALA A 93 -10.02 6.52 -17.35
N LEU A 94 -9.41 6.09 -16.27
CA LEU A 94 -9.04 6.98 -15.15
C LEU A 94 -7.97 7.99 -15.58
N THR A 95 -7.01 7.58 -16.40
CA THR A 95 -5.96 8.47 -16.96
C THR A 95 -6.57 9.63 -17.75
N ASP A 96 -7.55 9.32 -18.59
CA ASP A 96 -8.18 10.31 -19.47
C ASP A 96 -9.13 11.25 -18.72
N SER A 97 -9.65 10.80 -17.58
CA SER A 97 -10.62 11.57 -16.79
C SER A 97 -10.02 12.74 -16.02
N GLY A 98 -8.70 12.72 -15.75
CA GLY A 98 -8.03 13.66 -14.85
C GLY A 98 -8.49 13.56 -13.38
N ALA A 99 -9.21 12.51 -13.01
CA ALA A 99 -9.65 12.30 -11.64
C ALA A 99 -8.45 11.93 -10.75
N ASN A 100 -8.49 12.40 -9.49
CA ASN A 100 -7.48 11.98 -8.51
C ASN A 100 -7.66 10.48 -8.18
N PRO A 101 -6.63 9.61 -8.38
CA PRO A 101 -6.78 8.16 -8.24
C PRO A 101 -7.16 7.71 -6.83
N LEU A 102 -6.62 8.36 -5.78
CA LEU A 102 -7.00 8.05 -4.40
C LEU A 102 -8.47 8.40 -4.15
N ALA A 103 -8.91 9.53 -4.65
CA ALA A 103 -10.29 9.96 -4.55
C ALA A 103 -11.24 9.00 -5.30
N HIS A 104 -10.83 8.55 -6.48
CA HIS A 104 -11.56 7.56 -7.25
C HIS A 104 -11.65 6.22 -6.49
N TYR A 105 -10.54 5.73 -5.93
CA TYR A 105 -10.53 4.52 -5.11
C TYR A 105 -11.54 4.60 -3.97
N LEU A 106 -11.50 5.68 -3.20
CA LEU A 106 -12.39 5.88 -2.05
C LEU A 106 -13.87 5.97 -2.42
N ALA A 107 -14.18 6.53 -3.58
CA ALA A 107 -15.57 6.69 -4.04
C ALA A 107 -16.12 5.45 -4.75
N HIS A 108 -15.34 4.83 -5.61
CA HIS A 108 -15.80 3.85 -6.59
C HIS A 108 -14.89 2.63 -6.72
N GLY A 109 -13.58 2.83 -6.86
CA GLY A 109 -12.64 1.81 -7.31
C GLY A 109 -12.58 0.56 -6.42
N TRP A 110 -12.70 0.72 -5.12
CA TRP A 110 -12.74 -0.42 -4.21
C TRP A 110 -13.95 -1.34 -4.44
N ARG A 111 -15.12 -0.77 -4.85
CA ARG A 111 -16.32 -1.56 -5.19
C ARG A 111 -16.18 -2.28 -6.53
N ALA A 112 -15.36 -1.74 -7.42
CA ALA A 112 -14.99 -2.37 -8.68
C ALA A 112 -13.89 -3.43 -8.52
N GLY A 113 -13.41 -3.68 -7.30
CA GLY A 113 -12.36 -4.66 -7.03
C GLY A 113 -10.95 -4.18 -7.41
N LEU A 114 -10.75 -2.90 -7.72
CA LEU A 114 -9.42 -2.39 -8.09
C LEU A 114 -8.46 -2.45 -6.91
N SER A 115 -7.30 -3.03 -7.14
CA SER A 115 -6.25 -3.17 -6.15
C SER A 115 -5.44 -1.87 -6.01
N PRO A 116 -5.29 -1.30 -4.80
CA PRO A 116 -4.51 -0.08 -4.60
C PRO A 116 -2.99 -0.30 -4.64
N HIS A 117 -2.52 -1.55 -4.50
CA HIS A 117 -1.09 -1.90 -4.47
C HIS A 117 -0.91 -3.39 -4.79
N PRO A 118 0.18 -3.82 -5.47
CA PRO A 118 0.44 -5.25 -5.78
C PRO A 118 0.35 -6.18 -4.57
N LEU A 119 0.74 -5.71 -3.37
CA LEU A 119 0.71 -6.48 -2.12
C LEU A 119 -0.61 -6.35 -1.35
N PHE A 120 -1.66 -5.84 -1.97
CA PHE A 120 -2.99 -5.80 -1.38
C PHE A 120 -4.01 -6.46 -2.32
N ALA A 121 -4.47 -7.65 -1.96
CA ALA A 121 -5.45 -8.41 -2.74
C ALA A 121 -6.86 -8.20 -2.15
N PRO A 122 -7.72 -7.33 -2.75
CA PRO A 122 -8.99 -6.93 -2.16
C PRO A 122 -9.93 -8.10 -1.88
N ASP A 123 -10.12 -9.01 -2.82
CA ASP A 123 -11.02 -10.15 -2.68
C ASP A 123 -10.55 -11.13 -1.59
N PHE A 124 -9.24 -11.42 -1.57
CA PHE A 124 -8.64 -12.24 -0.52
C PHE A 124 -8.80 -11.61 0.86
N TYR A 125 -8.57 -10.30 0.95
CA TYR A 125 -8.74 -9.56 2.20
C TYR A 125 -10.18 -9.58 2.68
N LEU A 126 -11.13 -9.24 1.80
CA LEU A 126 -12.55 -9.22 2.11
C LEU A 126 -13.10 -10.60 2.49
N ALA A 127 -12.56 -11.69 1.91
CA ALA A 127 -12.97 -13.05 2.25
C ALA A 127 -12.72 -13.41 3.73
N GLN A 128 -11.78 -12.75 4.39
CA GLN A 128 -11.46 -12.93 5.81
C GLN A 128 -12.43 -12.19 6.74
N LEU A 129 -13.23 -11.24 6.22
CA LEU A 129 -14.13 -10.42 7.01
C LEU A 129 -15.56 -11.00 7.07
N PRO A 130 -16.27 -10.84 8.19
CA PRO A 130 -17.72 -11.02 8.22
C PRO A 130 -18.41 -10.07 7.22
N LEU A 131 -19.54 -10.46 6.67
CA LEU A 131 -20.28 -9.64 5.68
C LEU A 131 -20.59 -8.22 6.18
N ALA A 132 -20.91 -8.09 7.46
CA ALA A 132 -21.20 -6.80 8.08
C ALA A 132 -20.00 -5.83 8.14
N GLU A 133 -18.79 -6.32 8.00
CA GLU A 133 -17.55 -5.52 8.04
C GLU A 133 -16.98 -5.21 6.66
N ARG A 134 -17.67 -5.65 5.59
CA ARG A 134 -17.26 -5.41 4.19
C ARG A 134 -17.78 -4.09 3.62
N GLU A 135 -18.30 -3.21 4.47
CA GLU A 135 -18.81 -1.90 4.08
C GLU A 135 -17.68 -0.86 4.14
N GLY A 136 -17.13 -0.51 3.00
CA GLY A 136 -16.08 0.50 2.90
C GLY A 136 -14.82 0.01 2.19
N PRO A 137 -13.87 0.92 1.90
CA PRO A 137 -12.64 0.57 1.21
C PRO A 137 -11.79 -0.39 2.04
N PRO A 138 -11.48 -1.60 1.52
CA PRO A 138 -10.81 -2.64 2.31
C PRO A 138 -9.41 -2.24 2.75
N LEU A 139 -8.68 -1.44 1.98
CA LEU A 139 -7.37 -0.94 2.40
C LEU A 139 -7.48 0.02 3.59
N VAL A 140 -8.53 0.85 3.66
CA VAL A 140 -8.77 1.72 4.83
C VAL A 140 -9.00 0.86 6.08
N HIS A 141 -9.84 -0.17 5.97
CA HIS A 141 -10.06 -1.12 7.08
C HIS A 141 -8.74 -1.80 7.49
N TYR A 142 -7.94 -2.25 6.53
CA TYR A 142 -6.66 -2.91 6.82
C TYR A 142 -5.73 -1.99 7.63
N VAL A 143 -5.46 -0.77 7.15
CA VAL A 143 -4.49 0.13 7.80
C VAL A 143 -4.97 0.68 9.15
N THR A 144 -6.28 0.70 9.39
CA THR A 144 -6.83 1.22 10.66
C THR A 144 -7.03 0.14 11.72
N VAL A 145 -7.53 -1.04 11.33
CA VAL A 145 -7.96 -2.10 12.25
C VAL A 145 -7.39 -3.46 11.87
N GLY A 146 -7.47 -3.83 10.59
CA GLY A 146 -7.29 -5.20 10.13
C GLY A 146 -5.95 -5.82 10.47
N TRP A 147 -4.86 -5.10 10.31
CA TRP A 147 -3.54 -5.63 10.61
C TRP A 147 -3.35 -5.95 12.10
N ARG A 148 -3.97 -5.16 13.02
CA ARG A 148 -3.95 -5.43 14.46
C ARG A 148 -4.78 -6.66 14.84
N SER A 149 -5.76 -6.98 14.01
CA SER A 149 -6.58 -8.20 14.12
C SER A 149 -5.95 -9.41 13.44
N GLY A 150 -4.71 -9.29 12.93
CA GLY A 150 -3.99 -10.36 12.27
C GLY A 150 -4.48 -10.70 10.85
N LEU A 151 -5.31 -9.85 10.24
CA LEU A 151 -5.80 -10.06 8.87
C LEU A 151 -4.68 -9.86 7.85
N LYS A 152 -4.62 -10.76 6.87
CA LYS A 152 -3.57 -10.76 5.85
C LYS A 152 -4.00 -9.90 4.66
N PRO A 153 -3.17 -8.95 4.22
CA PRO A 153 -3.47 -8.10 3.05
C PRO A 153 -3.32 -8.85 1.73
N HIS A 154 -2.44 -9.86 1.71
CA HIS A 154 -2.10 -10.67 0.54
C HIS A 154 -1.73 -12.10 0.98
N PRO A 155 -1.98 -13.15 0.17
CA PRO A 155 -1.61 -14.53 0.51
C PRO A 155 -0.14 -14.72 0.90
N LEU A 156 0.77 -13.98 0.27
CA LEU A 156 2.21 -14.06 0.52
C LEU A 156 2.72 -13.13 1.63
N PHE A 157 1.85 -12.34 2.28
CA PHE A 157 2.22 -11.51 3.41
C PHE A 157 1.44 -11.91 4.67
N ASP A 158 2.15 -12.36 5.69
CA ASP A 158 1.60 -12.74 7.00
C ASP A 158 2.05 -11.76 8.08
N PRO A 159 1.19 -10.82 8.54
CA PRO A 159 1.56 -9.84 9.54
C PRO A 159 2.10 -10.45 10.85
N ALA A 160 1.48 -11.54 11.30
CA ALA A 160 1.91 -12.20 12.54
C ALA A 160 3.26 -12.90 12.39
N TRP A 161 3.53 -13.50 11.22
CA TRP A 161 4.85 -14.03 10.90
C TRP A 161 5.90 -12.92 10.85
N TYR A 162 5.58 -11.85 10.16
CA TYR A 162 6.48 -10.73 9.93
C TYR A 162 6.91 -10.08 11.25
N LEU A 163 5.97 -9.78 12.13
CA LEU A 163 6.23 -9.16 13.43
C LEU A 163 7.09 -10.03 14.36
N ARG A 164 6.99 -11.36 14.25
CA ARG A 164 7.84 -12.26 15.06
C ARG A 164 9.33 -12.22 14.72
N GLN A 165 9.71 -11.72 13.54
CA GLN A 165 11.12 -11.64 13.15
C GLN A 165 11.86 -10.50 13.88
N ASP A 166 11.14 -9.44 14.27
CA ASP A 166 11.71 -8.31 15.00
C ASP A 166 10.64 -7.70 15.94
N PRO A 167 10.72 -7.97 17.25
CA PRO A 167 9.76 -7.46 18.23
C PRO A 167 9.70 -5.93 18.33
N GLU A 168 10.74 -5.21 17.88
CA GLU A 168 10.74 -3.75 17.90
C GLU A 168 9.73 -3.17 16.89
N ILE A 169 9.41 -3.90 15.81
CA ILE A 169 8.41 -3.48 14.85
C ILE A 169 7.04 -3.43 15.50
N GLU A 170 6.66 -4.49 16.24
CA GLU A 170 5.41 -4.55 16.98
C GLU A 170 5.33 -3.45 18.05
N ALA A 171 6.41 -3.28 18.82
CA ALA A 171 6.51 -2.26 19.85
C ALA A 171 6.40 -0.82 19.30
N SER A 172 6.83 -0.59 18.07
CA SER A 172 6.72 0.70 17.39
C SER A 172 5.28 1.08 17.01
N GLY A 173 4.36 0.12 16.99
CA GLY A 173 2.97 0.30 16.55
C GLY A 173 2.82 0.60 15.04
N ARG A 174 3.87 0.43 14.26
CA ARG A 174 3.86 0.63 12.80
C ARG A 174 3.10 -0.50 12.10
N GLU A 175 2.38 -0.14 11.06
CA GLU A 175 1.69 -1.12 10.22
C GLU A 175 2.74 -1.99 9.47
N PRO A 176 2.67 -3.34 9.61
CA PRO A 176 3.75 -4.23 9.19
C PRO A 176 4.01 -4.26 7.69
N LEU A 177 3.00 -4.15 6.83
CA LEU A 177 3.21 -4.16 5.39
C LEU A 177 3.89 -2.87 4.90
N SER A 178 3.51 -1.72 5.44
CA SER A 178 4.22 -0.45 5.18
C SER A 178 5.67 -0.52 5.65
N HIS A 179 5.91 -1.08 6.85
CA HIS A 179 7.27 -1.28 7.34
C HIS A 179 8.09 -2.21 6.41
N PHE A 180 7.49 -3.32 5.95
CA PHE A 180 8.13 -4.24 5.01
C PHE A 180 8.52 -3.54 3.70
N LEU A 181 7.62 -2.72 3.14
CA LEU A 181 7.89 -1.99 1.89
C LEU A 181 8.97 -0.91 2.04
N LEU A 182 9.01 -0.24 3.18
CA LEU A 182 9.90 0.90 3.38
C LEU A 182 11.30 0.52 3.87
N GLU A 183 11.41 -0.53 4.66
CA GLU A 183 12.64 -0.87 5.39
C GLU A 183 12.88 -2.38 5.49
N GLY A 184 11.83 -3.15 5.76
CA GLY A 184 11.98 -4.54 6.19
C GLY A 184 12.59 -5.45 5.14
N ALA A 185 12.18 -5.30 3.88
CA ALA A 185 12.74 -6.07 2.79
C ALA A 185 14.25 -5.80 2.62
N ASP A 186 14.70 -4.56 2.78
CA ASP A 186 16.12 -4.19 2.68
C ASP A 186 16.94 -4.67 3.88
N ARG A 187 16.29 -4.80 5.04
CA ARG A 187 16.87 -5.43 6.24
C ARG A 187 16.90 -6.96 6.15
N GLY A 188 16.38 -7.55 5.06
CA GLY A 188 16.34 -9.00 4.85
C GLY A 188 15.22 -9.72 5.59
N LEU A 189 14.19 -9.00 6.04
CA LEU A 189 13.01 -9.61 6.64
C LEU A 189 12.12 -10.22 5.56
N ASP A 190 11.65 -11.44 5.80
CA ASP A 190 10.76 -12.14 4.88
C ASP A 190 9.29 -11.76 5.14
N PRO A 191 8.43 -11.65 4.12
CA PRO A 191 7.03 -11.27 4.28
C PRO A 191 6.17 -12.38 4.90
N SER A 192 6.60 -13.62 4.76
CA SER A 192 5.94 -14.82 5.28
C SER A 192 6.91 -16.02 5.26
N GLY A 193 6.48 -17.15 5.83
CA GLY A 193 7.24 -18.42 5.73
C GLY A 193 7.25 -19.04 4.31
N TRP A 194 6.51 -18.45 3.37
CA TRP A 194 6.37 -18.96 2.00
C TRP A 194 7.20 -18.18 0.96
N PHE A 195 7.78 -17.06 1.33
CA PHE A 195 8.58 -16.22 0.44
C PHE A 195 9.88 -15.80 1.12
N SER A 196 11.01 -15.99 0.44
CA SER A 196 12.32 -15.54 0.90
C SER A 196 12.84 -14.39 0.03
N CYS A 197 12.98 -13.22 0.62
CA CYS A 197 13.58 -12.04 -0.02
C CYS A 197 15.02 -12.32 -0.47
N ALA A 198 15.80 -13.03 0.35
CA ALA A 198 17.18 -13.36 0.03
C ALA A 198 17.28 -14.31 -1.18
N ALA A 199 16.47 -15.37 -1.19
CA ALA A 199 16.45 -16.33 -2.31
C ALA A 199 15.99 -15.67 -3.61
N HIS A 200 15.00 -14.78 -3.54
CA HIS A 200 14.55 -14.03 -4.73
C HIS A 200 15.63 -13.09 -5.25
N ARG A 201 16.31 -12.33 -4.38
CA ARG A 201 17.45 -11.48 -4.77
C ARG A 201 18.57 -12.27 -5.43
N GLU A 202 18.93 -13.43 -4.86
CA GLU A 202 19.95 -14.31 -5.44
C GLU A 202 19.54 -14.81 -6.83
N ALA A 203 18.31 -15.28 -6.99
CA ALA A 203 17.80 -15.79 -8.26
C ALA A 203 17.69 -14.71 -9.35
N ARG A 204 17.30 -13.49 -8.98
CA ARG A 204 17.23 -12.36 -9.92
C ARG A 204 18.59 -11.78 -10.25
N GLY A 205 19.54 -11.80 -9.30
CA GLY A 205 20.88 -11.25 -9.48
C GLY A 205 20.86 -9.82 -10.02
N ALA A 206 21.62 -9.56 -11.09
CA ALA A 206 21.68 -8.25 -11.74
C ALA A 206 20.37 -7.82 -12.46
N ASN A 207 19.39 -8.72 -12.59
CA ASN A 207 18.10 -8.39 -13.21
C ASN A 207 17.08 -7.81 -12.21
N LEU A 208 17.39 -7.81 -10.91
CA LEU A 208 16.58 -7.11 -9.94
C LEU A 208 16.93 -5.61 -9.99
N PRO A 209 15.97 -4.71 -10.27
CA PRO A 209 16.25 -3.28 -10.25
C PRO A 209 16.74 -2.83 -8.88
N GLU A 210 17.67 -1.86 -8.87
CA GLU A 210 18.18 -1.28 -7.63
C GLU A 210 17.03 -0.66 -6.81
N GLY A 211 16.95 -1.00 -5.53
CA GLY A 211 15.89 -0.55 -4.64
C GLY A 211 14.53 -1.23 -4.83
N ALA A 212 14.41 -2.21 -5.75
CA ALA A 212 13.16 -2.94 -5.92
C ALA A 212 12.86 -3.84 -4.71
N ASN A 213 11.61 -3.79 -4.24
CA ASN A 213 11.15 -4.73 -3.23
C ASN A 213 11.01 -6.12 -3.84
N PRO A 214 11.63 -7.18 -3.26
CA PRO A 214 11.64 -8.52 -3.84
C PRO A 214 10.26 -9.13 -4.05
N LEU A 215 9.31 -8.91 -3.14
CA LEU A 215 7.97 -9.47 -3.27
C LEU A 215 7.15 -8.71 -4.32
N VAL A 216 7.33 -7.40 -4.45
CA VAL A 216 6.70 -6.61 -5.52
C VAL A 216 7.26 -7.06 -6.87
N ASP A 217 8.58 -7.18 -7.02
CA ASP A 217 9.21 -7.68 -8.27
C ASP A 217 8.71 -9.09 -8.62
N TYR A 218 8.57 -9.96 -7.62
CA TYR A 218 8.00 -11.29 -7.82
C TYR A 218 6.59 -11.25 -8.41
N LEU A 219 5.71 -10.39 -7.89
CA LEU A 219 4.30 -10.31 -8.30
C LEU A 219 4.09 -9.54 -9.61
N THR A 220 4.94 -8.55 -9.92
CA THR A 220 4.74 -7.66 -11.08
C THR A 220 5.50 -8.06 -12.33
N GLY A 221 6.18 -9.18 -12.35
CA GLY A 221 6.84 -9.68 -13.57
C GLY A 221 8.12 -10.47 -13.35
N GLY A 222 8.59 -10.57 -12.11
CA GLY A 222 9.79 -11.36 -11.79
C GLY A 222 9.54 -12.85 -11.64
N ALA A 223 8.33 -13.25 -11.31
CA ALA A 223 8.00 -14.61 -10.90
C ALA A 223 8.21 -15.68 -11.98
N TRP A 224 7.79 -15.37 -13.18
CA TRP A 224 7.69 -16.37 -14.27
C TRP A 224 9.02 -16.80 -14.83
N ALA A 225 10.01 -15.97 -14.69
CA ALA A 225 11.26 -16.14 -15.41
C ALA A 225 12.33 -16.92 -14.63
N VAL A 226 12.35 -16.91 -13.31
CA VAL A 226 13.63 -17.17 -12.64
C VAL A 226 13.57 -17.84 -11.26
N SER A 227 12.49 -17.78 -10.46
CA SER A 227 12.66 -18.14 -9.06
C SER A 227 11.58 -18.95 -8.38
N ALA A 228 12.03 -19.77 -7.47
CA ALA A 228 11.22 -20.30 -6.39
C ALA A 228 10.78 -19.17 -5.44
N ALA A 229 9.50 -19.10 -5.08
CA ALA A 229 9.01 -18.20 -4.03
C ALA A 229 9.65 -18.54 -2.67
N SER A 230 10.07 -19.79 -2.50
CA SER A 230 10.80 -20.28 -1.32
C SER A 230 11.83 -21.33 -1.70
N PRO A 231 12.87 -21.58 -0.87
CA PRO A 231 13.74 -22.72 -1.04
C PRO A 231 12.91 -24.01 -1.05
N GLY A 232 12.85 -24.71 -2.19
CA GLY A 232 12.08 -25.94 -2.37
C GLY A 232 10.84 -25.82 -3.28
N PHE A 233 10.41 -24.62 -3.67
CA PHE A 233 9.38 -24.45 -4.70
C PHE A 233 10.02 -24.00 -6.00
N ALA A 234 10.11 -24.93 -6.95
CA ALA A 234 10.63 -24.62 -8.30
C ALA A 234 9.47 -24.19 -9.22
N ALA A 235 9.20 -22.89 -9.33
CA ALA A 235 8.12 -22.34 -10.15
C ALA A 235 8.20 -22.83 -11.60
N ALA A 236 9.38 -22.89 -12.20
CA ALA A 236 9.58 -23.41 -13.55
C ALA A 236 9.19 -24.88 -13.69
N ALA A 237 9.50 -25.72 -12.70
CA ALA A 237 9.10 -27.12 -12.71
C ALA A 237 7.59 -27.30 -12.48
N TYR A 238 7.01 -26.44 -11.62
CA TYR A 238 5.56 -26.42 -11.39
C TYR A 238 4.79 -26.02 -12.64
N LEU A 239 5.22 -24.96 -13.34
CA LEU A 239 4.61 -24.52 -14.60
C LEU A 239 4.80 -25.52 -15.72
N ALA A 240 5.95 -26.21 -15.79
CA ALA A 240 6.17 -27.28 -16.75
C ALA A 240 5.23 -28.48 -16.50
N ALA A 241 4.88 -28.73 -15.25
CA ALA A 241 3.92 -29.77 -14.87
C ALA A 241 2.45 -29.32 -15.02
N ASN A 242 2.17 -28.00 -15.10
CA ASN A 242 0.83 -27.41 -15.19
C ASN A 242 0.80 -26.35 -16.31
N PRO A 243 0.89 -26.75 -17.59
CA PRO A 243 1.03 -25.83 -18.72
C PRO A 243 -0.20 -24.93 -18.95
N ASP A 244 -1.35 -25.30 -18.42
CA ASP A 244 -2.58 -24.50 -18.39
C ASP A 244 -2.44 -23.22 -17.57
N LEU A 245 -1.63 -23.25 -16.52
CA LEU A 245 -1.35 -22.08 -15.67
C LEU A 245 -0.32 -21.13 -16.32
N ALA A 246 0.53 -21.63 -17.19
CA ALA A 246 1.52 -20.81 -17.89
C ALA A 246 0.91 -19.86 -18.93
N GLN A 247 -0.37 -20.03 -19.27
CA GLN A 247 -1.11 -19.21 -20.24
C GLN A 247 -2.11 -18.27 -19.58
N GLY A 248 -2.24 -18.29 -18.25
CA GLY A 248 -3.12 -17.43 -17.48
C GLY A 248 -2.35 -16.31 -16.76
N ASP A 249 -3.05 -15.22 -16.44
CA ASP A 249 -2.52 -14.10 -15.62
C ASP A 249 -2.36 -14.47 -14.13
N LEU A 250 -2.33 -15.76 -13.80
CA LEU A 250 -2.21 -16.25 -12.43
C LEU A 250 -0.74 -16.54 -12.10
N THR A 251 -0.24 -15.94 -11.05
CA THR A 251 1.03 -16.34 -10.42
C THR A 251 0.90 -17.75 -9.84
N PRO A 252 1.89 -18.63 -10.02
CA PRO A 252 1.86 -19.97 -9.46
C PRO A 252 1.86 -19.98 -7.94
#